data_a0dc0d3e1f8d6eb2e4e9aee5717bacd6
#
_entry.id   a0dc0d3e1f8d6eb2e4e9aee5717bacd6
#
_cell.length_a   1.000
_cell.length_b   1.000
_cell.length_c   1.000
_cell.angle_alpha   90.00
_cell.angle_beta   90.00
_cell.angle_gamma   90.00
#
_symmetry.space_group_name_H-M   'P 1'
#
loop_
_entity.id
_entity.type
_entity.pdbx_description
1 polymer ?
#
loop_
_entity_poly.entity_id
_entity_poly.type
_entity_poly.pdbx_seq_one_letter_code
_entity_poly.pdbx_strand_id
1 'polypeptide(L)'
;MWGTFGAKIVSAGFSIPPNIFFAKRGEYSGKAKIVKKKFFNIFKNFYEENIENKITDKNEILKKCQEFIDKNTEYFSDESEIEYKKRIEEDFLENKKLIEKNLGNQVKFFCWPWGHRSKETIKILKELGVVGFISTKKGTNSMKPNWDMIRRIELRKYSPEKFKINLLVARNLILGKIYGWVS
;
A
#
# COMPACT_ATOMS: atom_id res chain seq x y z
N MET A 1 -4.66 -3.37 -4.52
CA MET A 1 -5.38 -3.74 -3.28
C MET A 1 -5.91 -2.44 -2.70
N TRP A 2 -7.22 -2.27 -2.68
CA TRP A 2 -7.90 -1.12 -2.09
C TRP A 2 -7.87 -1.34 -0.58
N GLY A 3 -7.42 -0.36 0.19
CA GLY A 3 -7.45 -0.50 1.65
C GLY A 3 -8.88 -0.83 2.11
N THR A 4 -9.01 -1.47 3.26
CA THR A 4 -10.30 -1.89 3.86
C THR A 4 -11.35 -0.77 3.87
N PHE A 5 -10.91 0.47 3.86
CA PHE A 5 -11.75 1.65 3.80
C PHE A 5 -12.39 1.83 2.42
N GLY A 6 -11.62 1.70 1.33
CA GLY A 6 -12.16 1.81 -0.03
C GLY A 6 -13.11 0.68 -0.40
N ALA A 7 -12.82 -0.54 0.04
CA ALA A 7 -13.72 -1.67 -0.18
C ALA A 7 -15.08 -1.48 0.53
N LYS A 8 -15.09 -0.87 1.72
CA LYS A 8 -16.34 -0.56 2.44
C LYS A 8 -17.17 0.55 1.78
N ILE A 9 -16.52 1.54 1.17
CA ILE A 9 -17.23 2.62 0.45
C ILE A 9 -17.80 2.09 -0.86
N VAL A 10 -17.03 1.31 -1.62
CA VAL A 10 -17.54 0.67 -2.85
C VAL A 10 -18.70 -0.27 -2.55
N SER A 11 -18.65 -1.00 -1.43
CA SER A 11 -19.77 -1.85 -0.98
C SER A 11 -21.00 -1.07 -0.53
N ALA A 12 -20.86 0.21 -0.21
CA ALA A 12 -21.98 1.10 0.12
C ALA A 12 -22.72 1.65 -1.11
N GLY A 13 -22.26 1.32 -2.33
CA GLY A 13 -22.97 1.57 -3.59
C GLY A 13 -22.88 2.98 -4.13
N PHE A 14 -21.93 3.79 -3.70
CA PHE A 14 -21.66 5.09 -4.29
C PHE A 14 -20.17 5.34 -4.56
N SER A 15 -19.90 6.08 -5.63
CA SER A 15 -18.54 6.39 -6.06
C SER A 15 -18.12 7.75 -5.53
N ILE A 16 -17.20 7.76 -4.56
CA ILE A 16 -16.54 8.98 -4.09
C ILE A 16 -15.15 9.06 -4.72
N PRO A 17 -14.66 10.27 -5.06
CA PRO A 17 -13.28 10.41 -5.49
C PRO A 17 -12.31 9.77 -4.47
N PRO A 18 -11.49 8.80 -4.87
CA PRO A 18 -10.72 7.96 -3.95
C PRO A 18 -9.77 8.73 -3.03
N ASN A 19 -9.29 9.88 -3.45
CA ASN A 19 -8.33 10.70 -2.72
C ASN A 19 -8.88 11.35 -1.43
N ILE A 20 -10.18 11.31 -1.18
CA ILE A 20 -10.80 11.91 0.01
C ILE A 20 -10.58 11.01 1.23
N PHE A 21 -10.63 9.69 1.01
CA PHE A 21 -10.59 8.70 2.09
C PHE A 21 -9.33 7.85 2.11
N PHE A 22 -8.52 7.90 1.04
CA PHE A 22 -7.32 7.09 0.97
C PHE A 22 -6.14 7.87 1.51
N ALA A 23 -5.60 7.43 2.63
CA ALA A 23 -4.26 7.80 3.00
C ALA A 23 -3.32 7.50 1.82
N LYS A 24 -2.40 8.41 1.51
CA LYS A 24 -1.36 8.23 0.48
C LYS A 24 -0.40 7.07 0.79
N ARG A 25 -0.74 6.19 1.74
CA ARG A 25 0.11 5.11 2.27
C ARG A 25 -0.66 3.80 2.26
N GLY A 26 0.02 2.71 1.96
CA GLY A 26 -0.53 1.36 2.04
C GLY A 26 -0.72 0.91 3.49
N GLU A 27 -1.57 -0.07 3.72
CA GLU A 27 -1.95 -0.60 5.03
C GLU A 27 -0.75 -1.03 5.89
N TYR A 28 0.30 -1.57 5.27
CA TYR A 28 1.53 -1.98 5.93
C TYR A 28 2.49 -0.82 6.26
N SER A 29 2.18 0.41 5.91
CA SER A 29 3.10 1.54 6.05
C SER A 29 2.81 2.45 7.24
N GLY A 30 1.77 2.17 8.01
CA GLY A 30 1.42 2.95 9.18
C GLY A 30 0.07 2.58 9.77
N LYS A 31 -0.27 3.27 10.86
CA LYS A 31 -1.55 3.14 11.53
C LYS A 31 -2.69 3.57 10.62
N ALA A 32 -3.81 2.87 10.71
CA ALA A 32 -5.03 3.21 10.01
C ALA A 32 -5.83 4.28 10.77
N LYS A 33 -6.57 5.11 10.04
CA LYS A 33 -7.69 5.84 10.63
C LYS A 33 -8.93 4.95 10.63
N ILE A 34 -9.48 4.73 11.79
CA ILE A 34 -10.70 3.94 11.99
C ILE A 34 -11.89 4.89 11.86
N VAL A 35 -12.85 4.50 11.02
CA VAL A 35 -14.05 5.30 10.77
C VAL A 35 -15.28 4.53 11.24
N LYS A 36 -16.10 5.15 12.09
CA LYS A 36 -17.35 4.55 12.58
C LYS A 36 -18.32 4.32 11.41
N LYS A 37 -18.95 3.16 11.36
CA LYS A 37 -19.91 2.81 10.29
C LYS A 37 -20.99 3.87 10.03
N LYS A 38 -21.47 4.51 11.09
CA LYS A 38 -22.50 5.58 11.01
C LYS A 38 -22.05 6.73 10.12
N PHE A 39 -20.74 7.05 10.08
CA PHE A 39 -20.21 8.14 9.26
C PHE A 39 -20.47 7.93 7.77
N PHE A 40 -20.42 6.69 7.28
CA PHE A 40 -20.64 6.41 5.85
C PHE A 40 -22.03 6.85 5.39
N ASN A 41 -23.06 6.59 6.20
CA ASN A 41 -24.43 7.02 5.85
C ASN A 41 -24.58 8.55 5.91
N ILE A 42 -24.01 9.19 6.93
CA ILE A 42 -24.01 10.64 7.08
C ILE A 42 -23.28 11.30 5.92
N PHE A 43 -22.12 10.76 5.55
CA PHE A 43 -21.35 11.28 4.42
C PHE A 43 -22.03 11.04 3.09
N LYS A 44 -22.67 9.90 2.88
CA LYS A 44 -23.44 9.60 1.69
C LYS A 44 -24.55 10.65 1.48
N ASN A 45 -25.37 10.87 2.50
CA ASN A 45 -26.43 11.87 2.44
C ASN A 45 -25.89 13.27 2.15
N PHE A 46 -24.82 13.68 2.83
CA PHE A 46 -24.17 14.95 2.56
C PHE A 46 -23.69 15.05 1.10
N TYR A 47 -23.08 13.99 0.55
CA TYR A 47 -22.58 13.99 -0.82
C TYR A 47 -23.71 14.10 -1.85
N GLU A 48 -24.77 13.30 -1.71
CA GLU A 48 -25.94 13.31 -2.57
C GLU A 48 -26.65 14.68 -2.51
N GLU A 49 -26.81 15.27 -1.34
CA GLU A 49 -27.51 16.55 -1.17
C GLU A 49 -26.71 17.77 -1.63
N ASN A 50 -25.38 17.75 -1.50
CA ASN A 50 -24.56 18.96 -1.65
C ASN A 50 -23.56 18.92 -2.81
N ILE A 51 -23.24 17.76 -3.35
CA ILE A 51 -22.18 17.57 -4.33
C ILE A 51 -22.65 16.89 -5.59
N GLU A 52 -23.34 15.76 -5.47
CA GLU A 52 -23.76 14.95 -6.61
C GLU A 52 -24.65 15.77 -7.56
N ASN A 53 -24.29 15.76 -8.84
CA ASN A 53 -24.98 16.52 -9.91
C ASN A 53 -25.02 18.06 -9.73
N LYS A 54 -24.37 18.62 -8.70
CA LYS A 54 -24.33 20.05 -8.42
C LYS A 54 -22.98 20.68 -8.65
N ILE A 55 -21.90 19.90 -8.45
CA ILE A 55 -20.53 20.36 -8.57
C ILE A 55 -19.76 19.43 -9.49
N THR A 56 -19.12 19.98 -10.51
CA THR A 56 -18.28 19.24 -11.47
C THR A 56 -16.80 19.49 -11.26
N ASP A 57 -16.43 20.60 -10.62
CA ASP A 57 -15.02 20.88 -10.33
C ASP A 57 -14.48 19.98 -9.23
N LYS A 58 -13.43 19.22 -9.56
CA LYS A 58 -12.85 18.23 -8.68
C LYS A 58 -12.23 18.85 -7.41
N ASN A 59 -11.66 20.04 -7.50
CA ASN A 59 -11.02 20.68 -6.36
C ASN A 59 -12.07 21.21 -5.38
N GLU A 60 -13.18 21.73 -5.91
CA GLU A 60 -14.30 22.16 -5.09
C GLU A 60 -14.97 20.97 -4.38
N ILE A 61 -15.14 19.83 -5.08
CA ILE A 61 -15.63 18.59 -4.47
C ILE A 61 -14.71 18.17 -3.33
N LEU A 62 -13.40 18.12 -3.57
CA LEU A 62 -12.43 17.72 -2.54
C LEU A 62 -12.47 18.66 -1.34
N LYS A 63 -12.55 19.96 -1.56
CA LYS A 63 -12.62 20.97 -0.51
C LYS A 63 -13.86 20.78 0.37
N LYS A 64 -15.05 20.69 -0.24
CA LYS A 64 -16.31 20.49 0.51
C LYS A 64 -16.33 19.18 1.29
N CYS A 65 -15.81 18.10 0.70
CA CYS A 65 -15.72 16.82 1.40
C CYS A 65 -14.75 16.90 2.59
N GLN A 66 -13.61 17.58 2.44
CA GLN A 66 -12.67 17.76 3.53
C GLN A 66 -13.26 18.61 4.66
N GLU A 67 -13.91 19.73 4.34
CA GLU A 67 -14.60 20.56 5.32
C GLU A 67 -15.68 19.79 6.09
N PHE A 68 -16.39 18.87 5.41
CA PHE A 68 -17.38 18.01 6.07
C PHE A 68 -16.70 17.00 7.01
N ILE A 69 -15.60 16.39 6.61
CA ILE A 69 -14.82 15.47 7.45
C ILE A 69 -14.30 16.19 8.68
N ASP A 70 -13.75 17.39 8.52
CA ASP A 70 -13.17 18.18 9.60
C ASP A 70 -14.20 18.62 10.64
N LYS A 71 -15.46 18.76 10.24
CA LYS A 71 -16.60 19.06 11.14
C LYS A 71 -17.14 17.83 11.87
N ASN A 72 -16.73 16.62 11.49
CA ASN A 72 -17.26 15.35 11.99
C ASN A 72 -16.15 14.46 12.57
N THR A 73 -15.19 15.07 13.24
CA THR A 73 -14.00 14.36 13.77
C THR A 73 -14.31 13.29 14.80
N GLU A 74 -15.45 13.36 15.48
CA GLU A 74 -15.91 12.38 16.46
C GLU A 74 -16.19 10.98 15.87
N TYR A 75 -16.27 10.88 14.54
CA TYR A 75 -16.44 9.61 13.84
C TYR A 75 -15.11 8.94 13.48
N PHE A 76 -13.99 9.59 13.76
CA PHE A 76 -12.66 9.11 13.42
C PHE A 76 -11.85 8.85 14.69
N SER A 77 -11.05 7.79 14.65
CA SER A 77 -10.04 7.50 15.66
C SER A 77 -8.79 6.96 14.99
N ASP A 78 -7.65 7.17 15.62
CA ASP A 78 -6.41 6.55 15.15
C ASP A 78 -6.29 5.13 15.74
N GLU A 79 -5.78 4.22 14.94
CA GLU A 79 -5.44 2.86 15.36
C GLU A 79 -4.37 2.89 16.47
N SER A 80 -4.58 2.18 17.56
CA SER A 80 -3.58 2.03 18.61
C SER A 80 -2.38 1.19 18.13
N GLU A 81 -1.24 1.23 18.84
CA GLU A 81 -0.07 0.39 18.54
C GLU A 81 -0.43 -1.11 18.59
N ILE A 82 -1.25 -1.50 19.56
CA ILE A 82 -1.65 -2.89 19.76
C ILE A 82 -2.53 -3.36 18.60
N GLU A 83 -3.51 -2.57 18.20
CA GLU A 83 -4.38 -2.88 17.06
C GLU A 83 -3.60 -2.94 15.75
N TYR A 84 -2.67 -1.99 15.55
CA TYR A 84 -1.79 -1.97 14.38
C TYR A 84 -0.94 -3.25 14.28
N LYS A 85 -0.26 -3.60 15.38
CA LYS A 85 0.56 -4.83 15.43
C LYS A 85 -0.31 -6.06 15.14
N LYS A 86 -1.43 -6.20 15.83
CA LYS A 86 -2.36 -7.31 15.66
C LYS A 86 -2.86 -7.44 14.22
N ARG A 87 -3.27 -6.35 13.61
CA ARG A 87 -3.73 -6.33 12.20
C ARG A 87 -2.67 -6.79 11.23
N ILE A 88 -1.42 -6.30 11.39
CA ILE A 88 -0.30 -6.72 10.53
C ILE A 88 0.02 -8.21 10.72
N GLU A 89 0.02 -8.69 11.96
CA GLU A 89 0.30 -10.09 12.27
C GLU A 89 -0.77 -11.01 11.70
N GLU A 90 -2.05 -10.71 11.92
CA GLU A 90 -3.17 -11.54 11.44
C GLU A 90 -3.20 -11.62 9.92
N ASP A 91 -3.12 -10.48 9.23
CA ASP A 91 -3.13 -10.44 7.76
C ASP A 91 -1.91 -11.17 7.16
N PHE A 92 -0.72 -10.96 7.71
CA PHE A 92 0.48 -11.64 7.22
C PHE A 92 0.42 -13.16 7.46
N LEU A 93 0.03 -13.60 8.65
CA LEU A 93 -0.02 -15.03 9.00
C LEU A 93 -1.08 -15.77 8.19
N GLU A 94 -2.24 -15.17 7.94
CA GLU A 94 -3.27 -15.76 7.09
C GLU A 94 -2.75 -15.95 5.66
N ASN A 95 -2.18 -14.91 5.07
CA ASN A 95 -1.60 -14.98 3.73
C ASN A 95 -0.43 -15.98 3.65
N LYS A 96 0.47 -15.95 4.64
CA LYS A 96 1.59 -16.90 4.75
C LYS A 96 1.08 -18.33 4.73
N LYS A 97 0.11 -18.66 5.59
CA LYS A 97 -0.49 -20.00 5.69
C LYS A 97 -1.09 -20.45 4.36
N LEU A 98 -1.81 -19.56 3.66
CA LEU A 98 -2.38 -19.88 2.35
C LEU A 98 -1.32 -20.17 1.29
N ILE A 99 -0.27 -19.34 1.23
CA ILE A 99 0.82 -19.51 0.27
C ILE A 99 1.60 -20.79 0.56
N GLU A 100 1.98 -21.02 1.81
CA GLU A 100 2.75 -22.21 2.20
C GLU A 100 1.95 -23.51 1.98
N LYS A 101 0.65 -23.50 2.25
CA LYS A 101 -0.23 -24.64 1.99
C LYS A 101 -0.33 -24.98 0.51
N ASN A 102 -0.43 -23.98 -0.36
CA ASN A 102 -0.68 -24.20 -1.78
C ASN A 102 0.61 -24.43 -2.59
N LEU A 103 1.73 -23.86 -2.16
CA LEU A 103 3.00 -23.94 -2.89
C LEU A 103 4.03 -24.87 -2.26
N GLY A 104 3.82 -25.33 -1.03
CA GLY A 104 4.76 -26.19 -0.30
C GLY A 104 6.09 -25.52 0.09
N ASN A 105 6.21 -24.20 -0.11
CA ASN A 105 7.43 -23.45 0.14
C ASN A 105 7.24 -22.47 1.30
N GLN A 106 8.28 -22.26 2.11
CA GLN A 106 8.25 -21.27 3.20
C GLN A 106 8.27 -19.85 2.67
N VAL A 107 7.40 -18.99 3.22
CA VAL A 107 7.39 -17.55 2.94
C VAL A 107 8.48 -16.87 3.77
N LYS A 108 9.57 -16.49 3.11
CA LYS A 108 10.73 -15.81 3.72
C LYS A 108 10.89 -14.35 3.26
N PHE A 109 10.22 -13.94 2.21
CA PHE A 109 10.33 -12.61 1.63
C PHE A 109 8.99 -11.92 1.61
N PHE A 110 9.01 -10.61 1.86
CA PHE A 110 7.85 -9.75 1.79
C PHE A 110 8.06 -8.66 0.73
N CYS A 111 7.10 -8.49 -0.17
CA CYS A 111 7.12 -7.43 -1.17
C CYS A 111 6.18 -6.31 -0.75
N TRP A 112 6.72 -5.09 -0.59
CA TRP A 112 5.94 -3.94 -0.18
C TRP A 112 4.90 -3.56 -1.25
N PRO A 113 3.60 -3.55 -0.90
CA PRO A 113 2.59 -2.97 -1.77
C PRO A 113 2.91 -1.50 -2.03
N TRP A 114 2.99 -1.11 -3.31
CA TRP A 114 3.31 0.26 -3.74
C TRP A 114 4.67 0.80 -3.24
N GLY A 115 5.50 -0.03 -2.61
CA GLY A 115 6.79 0.37 -2.04
C GLY A 115 6.68 1.17 -0.74
N HIS A 116 5.49 1.37 -0.22
CA HIS A 116 5.28 2.05 1.06
C HIS A 116 5.66 1.12 2.22
N ARG A 117 6.54 1.57 3.07
CA ARG A 117 7.13 0.79 4.16
C ARG A 117 7.16 1.54 5.47
N SER A 118 7.15 0.81 6.58
CA SER A 118 7.32 1.30 7.94
C SER A 118 8.43 0.51 8.64
N LYS A 119 9.17 1.17 9.52
CA LYS A 119 10.18 0.49 10.35
C LYS A 119 9.53 -0.46 11.35
N GLU A 120 8.37 -0.08 11.87
CA GLU A 120 7.57 -0.87 12.81
C GLU A 120 7.10 -2.15 12.15
N THR A 121 6.54 -2.05 10.94
CA THR A 121 6.11 -3.24 10.18
C THR A 121 7.30 -4.16 9.85
N ILE A 122 8.46 -3.61 9.49
CA ILE A 122 9.66 -4.43 9.26
C ILE A 122 9.99 -5.24 10.50
N LYS A 123 9.93 -4.62 11.69
CA LYS A 123 10.21 -5.30 12.97
C LYS A 123 9.20 -6.42 13.21
N ILE A 124 7.90 -6.14 13.09
CA ILE A 124 6.83 -7.13 13.27
C ILE A 124 7.03 -8.33 12.31
N LEU A 125 7.22 -8.07 11.02
CA LEU A 125 7.36 -9.13 10.02
C LEU A 125 8.65 -9.95 10.19
N LYS A 126 9.73 -9.35 10.69
CA LYS A 126 10.96 -10.09 11.07
C LYS A 126 10.71 -11.05 12.22
N GLU A 127 9.93 -10.64 13.23
CA GLU A 127 9.50 -11.50 14.34
C GLU A 127 8.68 -12.71 13.83
N LEU A 128 7.97 -12.56 12.70
CA LEU A 128 7.19 -13.62 12.05
C LEU A 128 7.98 -14.44 11.01
N GLY A 129 9.31 -14.24 10.93
CA GLY A 129 10.22 -15.04 10.12
C GLY A 129 10.52 -14.50 8.72
N VAL A 130 10.15 -13.26 8.41
CA VAL A 130 10.54 -12.61 7.16
C VAL A 130 12.02 -12.21 7.23
N VAL A 131 12.81 -12.67 6.27
CA VAL A 131 14.25 -12.42 6.21
C VAL A 131 14.63 -11.30 5.24
N GLY A 132 13.75 -10.95 4.30
CA GLY A 132 14.04 -9.91 3.33
C GLY A 132 12.81 -9.21 2.78
N PHE A 133 13.00 -7.91 2.48
CA PHE A 133 11.94 -7.01 2.05
C PHE A 133 12.21 -6.46 0.64
N ILE A 134 11.37 -6.81 -0.31
CA ILE A 134 11.49 -6.39 -1.70
C ILE A 134 10.82 -5.03 -1.88
N SER A 135 11.59 -4.06 -2.34
CA SER A 135 11.11 -2.69 -2.58
C SER A 135 10.71 -2.47 -4.03
N THR A 136 10.10 -1.31 -4.29
CA THR A 136 9.86 -0.82 -5.66
C THR A 136 11.08 -0.09 -6.24
N LYS A 137 12.15 0.10 -5.45
CA LYS A 137 13.36 0.76 -5.94
C LYS A 137 14.06 -0.11 -6.98
N LYS A 138 14.36 0.49 -8.11
CA LYS A 138 15.05 -0.16 -9.22
C LYS A 138 16.55 -0.24 -8.97
N GLY A 139 17.20 -1.20 -9.62
CA GLY A 139 18.64 -1.38 -9.57
C GLY A 139 19.06 -2.76 -9.10
N THR A 140 20.39 -2.95 -9.02
CA THR A 140 21.00 -4.18 -8.53
C THR A 140 21.31 -4.12 -7.04
N ASN A 141 21.47 -5.28 -6.45
CA ASN A 141 21.88 -5.45 -5.06
C ASN A 141 23.39 -5.77 -5.01
N SER A 142 24.09 -5.29 -3.98
CA SER A 142 25.50 -5.63 -3.74
C SER A 142 25.65 -7.07 -3.23
N MET A 143 26.89 -7.54 -3.13
CA MET A 143 27.20 -8.85 -2.52
C MET A 143 26.73 -8.93 -1.05
N LYS A 144 26.63 -7.79 -0.36
CA LYS A 144 25.99 -7.65 0.95
C LYS A 144 24.73 -6.80 0.79
N PRO A 145 23.58 -7.40 0.43
CA PRO A 145 22.38 -6.64 0.16
C PRO A 145 21.79 -6.05 1.45
N ASN A 146 21.12 -4.92 1.29
CA ASN A 146 20.26 -4.42 2.37
C ASN A 146 18.97 -5.24 2.37
N TRP A 147 18.86 -6.20 3.28
CA TRP A 147 17.72 -7.10 3.39
C TRP A 147 16.40 -6.37 3.72
N ASP A 148 16.46 -5.18 4.31
CA ASP A 148 15.28 -4.36 4.59
C ASP A 148 14.83 -3.55 3.35
N MET A 149 15.61 -3.61 2.24
CA MET A 149 15.31 -2.88 1.02
C MET A 149 15.98 -3.54 -0.20
N ILE A 150 15.55 -4.71 -0.56
CA ILE A 150 16.03 -5.40 -1.76
C ILE A 150 15.53 -4.65 -2.99
N ARG A 151 16.44 -4.26 -3.86
CA ARG A 151 16.14 -3.61 -5.15
C ARG A 151 15.74 -4.65 -6.17
N ARG A 152 14.97 -4.23 -7.17
CA ARG A 152 14.52 -5.09 -8.28
C ARG A 152 14.75 -4.44 -9.63
N ILE A 153 14.91 -5.27 -10.66
CA ILE A 153 14.83 -4.86 -12.06
C ILE A 153 13.44 -5.25 -12.54
N GLU A 154 12.71 -4.27 -13.04
CA GLU A 154 11.35 -4.48 -13.52
C GLU A 154 11.39 -4.93 -14.98
N LEU A 155 10.84 -6.11 -15.25
CA LEU A 155 10.65 -6.62 -16.60
C LEU A 155 9.17 -6.42 -16.98
N ARG A 156 8.90 -5.42 -17.81
CA ARG A 156 7.58 -5.22 -18.43
C ARG A 156 7.54 -5.90 -19.80
N LYS A 157 6.61 -5.55 -20.66
CA LYS A 157 6.51 -6.06 -22.06
C LYS A 157 7.77 -5.66 -22.87
N TYR A 158 8.81 -6.45 -22.77
CA TYR A 158 10.07 -6.23 -23.50
C TYR A 158 10.24 -7.22 -24.63
N SER A 159 10.91 -6.76 -25.70
CA SER A 159 11.47 -7.65 -26.69
C SER A 159 12.58 -8.54 -26.07
N PRO A 160 12.91 -9.68 -26.69
CA PRO A 160 14.00 -10.55 -26.24
C PRO A 160 15.32 -9.81 -26.06
N GLU A 161 15.61 -8.82 -26.92
CA GLU A 161 16.83 -8.00 -26.87
C GLU A 161 16.87 -7.13 -25.61
N LYS A 162 15.75 -6.45 -25.28
CA LYS A 162 15.63 -5.66 -24.06
C LYS A 162 15.74 -6.53 -22.81
N PHE A 163 15.21 -7.75 -22.86
CA PHE A 163 15.37 -8.71 -21.76
C PHE A 163 16.86 -9.07 -21.55
N LYS A 164 17.60 -9.37 -22.62
CA LYS A 164 19.05 -9.63 -22.57
C LYS A 164 19.82 -8.45 -21.98
N ILE A 165 19.51 -7.22 -22.40
CA ILE A 165 20.13 -6.00 -21.84
C ILE A 165 19.87 -5.89 -20.35
N ASN A 166 18.65 -6.11 -19.91
CA ASN A 166 18.31 -6.06 -18.48
C ASN A 166 19.03 -7.13 -17.66
N LEU A 167 19.27 -8.32 -18.22
CA LEU A 167 20.08 -9.34 -17.57
C LEU A 167 21.56 -8.91 -17.44
N LEU A 168 22.13 -8.28 -18.46
CA LEU A 168 23.48 -7.71 -18.39
C LEU A 168 23.58 -6.61 -17.34
N VAL A 169 22.58 -5.72 -17.27
CA VAL A 169 22.48 -4.69 -16.24
C VAL A 169 22.36 -5.33 -14.83
N ALA A 170 21.53 -6.37 -14.69
CA ALA A 170 21.35 -7.08 -13.43
C ALA A 170 22.65 -7.73 -12.93
N ARG A 171 23.45 -8.25 -13.85
CA ARG A 171 24.72 -8.91 -13.56
C ARG A 171 25.83 -7.94 -13.16
N ASN A 172 25.79 -6.69 -13.60
CA ASN A 172 26.83 -5.70 -13.38
C ASN A 172 26.42 -4.66 -12.33
N LEU A 173 27.16 -4.58 -11.22
CA LEU A 173 26.86 -3.67 -10.12
C LEU A 173 26.91 -2.19 -10.52
N ILE A 174 27.83 -1.81 -11.41
CA ILE A 174 27.98 -0.42 -11.86
C ILE A 174 26.80 -0.05 -12.76
N LEU A 175 26.53 -0.87 -13.80
CA LEU A 175 25.40 -0.66 -14.71
C LEU A 175 24.07 -0.68 -13.94
N GLY A 176 23.91 -1.57 -12.98
CA GLY A 176 22.73 -1.64 -12.16
C GLY A 176 22.53 -0.44 -11.24
N LYS A 177 23.59 0.20 -10.75
CA LYS A 177 23.50 1.47 -10.03
C LYS A 177 23.07 2.61 -10.95
N ILE A 178 23.68 2.71 -12.14
CA ILE A 178 23.29 3.72 -13.14
C ILE A 178 21.83 3.53 -13.54
N TYR A 179 21.41 2.30 -13.83
CA TYR A 179 20.02 1.98 -14.12
C TYR A 179 19.06 2.43 -13.01
N GLY A 180 19.41 2.21 -11.75
CA GLY A 180 18.61 2.64 -10.61
C GLY A 180 18.60 4.17 -10.40
N TRP A 181 19.49 4.91 -11.04
CA TRP A 181 19.55 6.38 -11.01
C TRP A 181 18.68 7.01 -12.09
N VAL A 182 18.64 6.38 -13.27
CA VAL A 182 18.01 6.93 -14.49
C VAL A 182 16.55 6.49 -14.63
N SER A 183 16.12 5.47 -13.91
CA SER A 183 14.80 4.85 -14.02
C SER A 183 13.93 5.04 -12.78
#